data_40dcc91700d3e636e0f85d74b8e4e33c
#
_entry.id   40dcc91700d3e636e0f85d74b8e4e33c
#
_cell.length_a   1.000
_cell.length_b   1.000
_cell.length_c   1.000
_cell.angle_alpha   90.00
_cell.angle_beta   90.00
_cell.angle_gamma   90.00
#
_symmetry.space_group_name_H-M   'P 1'
#
loop_
_entity.id
_entity.type
_entity.pdbx_description
1 polymer ?
#
loop_
_entity_poly.entity_id
_entity_poly.type
_entity_poly.pdbx_seq_one_letter_code
_entity_poly.pdbx_strand_id
1 'polypeptide(L)'
;MLKWLFFGKSVLGNQAVPLMLPMEIKQKCAQYLRVSTEEQVSSGYGLEVQREKNNALATLKDFEVNEENIYSDEGLSGTLPPDKRPKLKQMLEDAEAGKFDTLIVYKIDRLARDNYITLGVVKQLTAFGVKLISATEPFDTSTTIGNYMVQLLGATAEMDRNNIVERTTSGRKMSAKKGTWVFGSPAYGYTYNKTTQRLEIKEEEAKWVKQFYEWLVYEQLPLREITRKANELKILTPLISSKSKRPST
;
A
#
# COMPACT_ATOMS: atom_id res chain seq x y z
N MET A 1 8.84 16.63 28.51
CA MET A 1 9.25 16.67 29.93
C MET A 1 10.69 17.17 29.98
N LEU A 2 10.98 18.39 30.41
CA LEU A 2 12.35 18.92 30.47
C LEU A 2 13.12 18.20 31.59
N LYS A 3 14.19 17.49 31.24
CA LYS A 3 15.16 16.97 32.22
C LYS A 3 16.22 18.03 32.47
N TRP A 4 16.55 18.27 33.72
CA TRP A 4 17.56 19.24 34.16
C TRP A 4 18.81 18.51 34.65
N LEU A 5 20.00 18.94 34.23
CA LEU A 5 21.27 18.47 34.77
C LEU A 5 21.87 19.50 35.68
N PHE A 6 22.37 19.07 36.84
CA PHE A 6 23.11 19.93 37.78
C PHE A 6 24.54 20.14 37.27
N PHE A 7 24.89 21.34 36.87
CA PHE A 7 26.26 21.71 36.55
C PHE A 7 26.69 22.89 37.44
N GLY A 8 27.48 22.58 38.45
CA GLY A 8 28.22 23.57 39.20
C GLY A 8 27.40 24.53 40.07
N LYS A 9 28.06 25.15 41.02
CA LYS A 9 27.50 26.24 41.87
C LYS A 9 28.03 27.56 41.31
N SER A 10 27.17 28.47 40.85
CA SER A 10 27.54 29.84 40.63
C SER A 10 27.28 30.63 41.95
N VAL A 11 28.26 31.40 42.40
CA VAL A 11 28.15 32.21 43.59
C VAL A 11 27.68 33.60 43.19
N LEU A 12 26.41 33.89 43.34
CA LEU A 12 25.84 35.26 43.32
C LEU A 12 25.43 35.61 44.72
N GLY A 13 26.32 36.35 45.42
CA GLY A 13 26.14 36.65 46.84
C GLY A 13 26.39 35.42 47.73
N ASN A 14 25.96 35.44 48.98
CA ASN A 14 26.21 34.38 49.96
C ASN A 14 25.30 33.13 49.84
N GLN A 15 24.58 32.98 48.70
CA GLN A 15 23.75 31.79 48.43
C GLN A 15 24.19 31.12 47.10
N ALA A 16 24.51 29.81 47.17
CA ALA A 16 24.79 29.01 45.99
C ALA A 16 23.47 28.69 45.27
N VAL A 17 23.28 29.28 44.10
CA VAL A 17 22.14 28.95 43.22
C VAL A 17 22.59 27.86 42.23
N PRO A 18 21.88 26.73 42.17
CA PRO A 18 22.24 25.68 41.17
C PRO A 18 22.01 26.20 39.76
N LEU A 19 23.06 26.20 38.94
CA LEU A 19 22.97 26.50 37.50
C LEU A 19 22.32 25.30 36.84
N MET A 20 21.03 25.38 36.57
CA MET A 20 20.29 24.36 35.80
C MET A 20 20.33 24.75 34.33
N LEU A 21 21.15 24.08 33.54
CA LEU A 21 21.07 24.17 32.10
C LEU A 21 20.02 23.19 31.59
N PRO A 22 19.16 23.60 30.64
CA PRO A 22 18.23 22.66 30.00
C PRO A 22 19.06 21.61 29.27
N MET A 23 18.83 20.34 29.57
CA MET A 23 19.34 19.27 28.70
C MET A 23 18.63 19.38 27.35
N GLU A 24 19.37 19.67 26.30
CA GLU A 24 18.88 19.49 24.93
C GLU A 24 18.60 18.00 24.72
N ILE A 25 17.33 17.64 24.72
CA ILE A 25 16.91 16.28 24.36
C ILE A 25 17.03 16.21 22.84
N LYS A 26 18.08 15.55 22.36
CA LYS A 26 18.23 15.26 20.92
C LYS A 26 17.00 14.51 20.42
N GLN A 27 16.49 14.91 19.26
CA GLN A 27 15.38 14.21 18.63
C GLN A 27 15.85 12.82 18.17
N LYS A 28 15.12 11.79 18.56
CA LYS A 28 15.41 10.42 18.13
C LYS A 28 15.05 10.26 16.67
N CYS A 29 16.01 9.79 15.90
CA CYS A 29 15.87 9.63 14.45
C CYS A 29 15.99 8.16 14.05
N ALA A 30 15.11 7.74 13.14
CA ALA A 30 15.18 6.48 12.43
C ALA A 30 15.63 6.69 10.98
N GLN A 31 16.16 5.64 10.37
CA GLN A 31 16.49 5.63 8.95
C GLN A 31 15.83 4.45 8.28
N TYR A 32 15.30 4.68 7.07
CA TYR A 32 14.82 3.61 6.22
C TYR A 32 15.60 3.57 4.91
N LEU A 33 16.11 2.38 4.58
CA LEU A 33 16.97 2.10 3.44
C LEU A 33 16.30 1.01 2.58
N ARG A 34 16.40 1.11 1.26
CA ARG A 34 15.89 0.07 0.36
C ARG A 34 16.69 0.00 -0.93
N VAL A 35 16.96 -1.22 -1.38
CA VAL A 35 17.46 -1.51 -2.72
C VAL A 35 16.65 -2.64 -3.34
N SER A 36 16.36 -2.54 -4.63
CA SER A 36 15.79 -3.65 -5.38
C SER A 36 16.90 -4.58 -5.89
N THR A 37 16.54 -5.82 -6.28
CA THR A 37 17.51 -6.77 -6.86
C THR A 37 18.25 -6.21 -8.06
N GLU A 38 17.56 -5.45 -8.93
CA GLU A 38 18.16 -4.78 -10.09
C GLU A 38 19.16 -3.70 -9.70
N GLU A 39 18.85 -2.92 -8.65
CA GLU A 39 19.73 -1.87 -8.13
C GLU A 39 20.97 -2.47 -7.43
N GLN A 40 20.83 -3.63 -6.76
CA GLN A 40 21.96 -4.36 -6.16
C GLN A 40 22.95 -4.83 -7.23
N VAL A 41 22.46 -5.37 -8.35
CA VAL A 41 23.29 -5.86 -9.45
C VAL A 41 23.99 -4.71 -10.19
N SER A 42 23.32 -3.56 -10.34
CA SER A 42 23.84 -2.46 -11.16
C SER A 42 24.82 -1.53 -10.44
N SER A 43 24.75 -1.39 -9.12
CA SER A 43 25.51 -0.35 -8.41
C SER A 43 26.25 -0.77 -7.14
N GLY A 44 26.15 -2.02 -6.67
CA GLY A 44 26.91 -2.60 -5.53
C GLY A 44 26.95 -1.84 -4.19
N TYR A 45 26.86 -0.53 -4.19
CA TYR A 45 27.01 0.37 -3.03
C TYR A 45 25.72 1.09 -2.63
N GLY A 46 24.58 0.67 -3.14
CA GLY A 46 23.34 1.43 -2.99
C GLY A 46 22.90 1.72 -1.57
N LEU A 47 23.07 0.78 -0.63
CA LEU A 47 22.69 0.95 0.78
C LEU A 47 23.69 1.80 1.57
N GLU A 48 24.98 1.62 1.32
CA GLU A 48 26.04 2.40 1.98
C GLU A 48 25.93 3.88 1.65
N VAL A 49 25.75 4.21 0.38
CA VAL A 49 25.54 5.60 -0.06
C VAL A 49 24.29 6.21 0.57
N GLN A 50 23.18 5.47 0.64
CA GLN A 50 21.97 5.95 1.30
C GLN A 50 22.22 6.23 2.79
N ARG A 51 22.89 5.29 3.49
CA ARG A 51 23.23 5.41 4.90
C ARG A 51 24.15 6.60 5.16
N GLU A 52 25.20 6.79 4.33
CA GLU A 52 26.11 7.91 4.43
C GLU A 52 25.38 9.26 4.31
N LYS A 53 24.51 9.42 3.31
CA LYS A 53 23.76 10.66 3.09
C LYS A 53 22.76 10.91 4.22
N ASN A 54 22.07 9.86 4.70
CA ASN A 54 21.16 9.97 5.83
C ASN A 54 21.91 10.37 7.12
N ASN A 55 23.09 9.78 7.37
CA ASN A 55 23.92 10.13 8.52
C ASN A 55 24.44 11.57 8.44
N ALA A 56 24.84 12.02 7.26
CA ALA A 56 25.28 13.40 7.05
C ALA A 56 24.15 14.39 7.40
N LEU A 57 22.92 14.12 6.95
CA LEU A 57 21.75 14.95 7.30
C LEU A 57 21.44 14.89 8.79
N ALA A 58 21.48 13.69 9.41
CA ALA A 58 21.23 13.52 10.83
C ALA A 58 22.22 14.32 11.67
N THR A 59 23.51 14.28 11.30
CA THR A 59 24.57 15.07 11.94
C THR A 59 24.34 16.57 11.78
N LEU A 60 23.98 17.02 10.56
CA LEU A 60 23.71 18.44 10.30
C LEU A 60 22.53 18.98 11.12
N LYS A 61 21.53 18.15 11.39
CA LYS A 61 20.32 18.52 12.15
C LYS A 61 20.42 18.16 13.64
N ASP A 62 21.56 17.69 14.11
CA ASP A 62 21.82 17.24 15.50
C ASP A 62 20.81 16.19 15.99
N PHE A 63 20.46 15.24 15.12
CA PHE A 63 19.59 14.12 15.47
C PHE A 63 20.38 12.95 16.06
N GLU A 64 19.79 12.23 16.98
CA GLU A 64 20.33 11.00 17.56
C GLU A 64 19.84 9.79 16.74
N VAL A 65 20.76 9.11 16.07
CA VAL A 65 20.47 7.88 15.30
C VAL A 65 21.03 6.68 16.05
N ASN A 66 20.14 5.79 16.50
CA ASN A 66 20.53 4.51 17.10
C ASN A 66 20.50 3.41 16.05
N GLU A 67 21.43 2.45 16.11
CA GLU A 67 21.50 1.32 15.18
C GLU A 67 20.19 0.50 15.14
N GLU A 68 19.48 0.41 16.27
CA GLU A 68 18.19 -0.27 16.40
C GLU A 68 17.08 0.40 15.55
N ASN A 69 17.25 1.67 15.23
CA ASN A 69 16.29 2.46 14.43
C ASN A 69 16.71 2.57 12.95
N ILE A 70 17.60 1.68 12.48
CA ILE A 70 17.98 1.58 11.07
C ILE A 70 17.29 0.36 10.46
N TYR A 71 16.41 0.62 9.52
CA TYR A 71 15.60 -0.40 8.85
C TYR A 71 16.04 -0.53 7.39
N SER A 72 16.36 -1.76 6.95
CA SER A 72 16.84 -2.02 5.58
C SER A 72 16.09 -3.17 4.94
N ASP A 73 15.40 -2.90 3.82
CA ASP A 73 14.77 -3.91 2.97
C ASP A 73 15.63 -4.13 1.71
N GLU A 74 16.27 -5.29 1.61
CA GLU A 74 17.14 -5.68 0.52
C GLU A 74 16.44 -6.58 -0.48
N GLY A 75 16.68 -6.35 -1.78
CA GLY A 75 16.09 -7.16 -2.85
C GLY A 75 14.59 -7.03 -3.03
N LEU A 76 13.96 -6.07 -2.34
CA LEU A 76 12.51 -5.89 -2.38
C LEU A 76 12.10 -4.71 -3.28
N SER A 77 11.09 -4.94 -4.13
CA SER A 77 10.55 -3.90 -5.00
C SER A 77 9.81 -2.82 -4.18
N GLY A 78 10.04 -1.55 -4.56
CA GLY A 78 9.29 -0.42 -4.01
C GLY A 78 7.79 -0.38 -4.39
N THR A 79 7.32 -1.26 -5.28
CA THR A 79 5.90 -1.41 -5.62
C THR A 79 5.14 -2.35 -4.67
N LEU A 80 5.87 -3.07 -3.80
CA LEU A 80 5.24 -3.94 -2.82
C LEU A 80 4.62 -3.13 -1.69
N PRO A 81 3.42 -3.52 -1.21
CA PRO A 81 2.79 -2.89 -0.07
C PRO A 81 3.58 -3.16 1.24
N PRO A 82 3.38 -2.33 2.29
CA PRO A 82 4.16 -2.40 3.53
C PRO A 82 4.13 -3.76 4.23
N ASP A 83 3.00 -4.50 4.16
CA ASP A 83 2.84 -5.84 4.75
C ASP A 83 3.77 -6.91 4.12
N LYS A 84 4.24 -6.68 2.89
CA LYS A 84 5.21 -7.54 2.18
C LYS A 84 6.65 -7.05 2.27
N ARG A 85 6.91 -6.04 3.06
CA ARG A 85 8.23 -5.42 3.30
C ARG A 85 8.53 -5.45 4.79
N PRO A 86 9.19 -6.50 5.30
CA PRO A 86 9.30 -6.77 6.73
C PRO A 86 9.90 -5.61 7.54
N LYS A 87 10.92 -4.93 6.98
CA LYS A 87 11.57 -3.83 7.68
C LYS A 87 10.77 -2.52 7.63
N LEU A 88 10.06 -2.27 6.52
CA LEU A 88 9.11 -1.16 6.47
C LEU A 88 7.96 -1.34 7.46
N LYS A 89 7.43 -2.58 7.55
CA LYS A 89 6.37 -2.90 8.51
C LYS A 89 6.86 -2.69 9.94
N GLN A 90 8.03 -3.24 10.29
CA GLN A 90 8.65 -3.07 11.61
C GLN A 90 8.86 -1.59 11.93
N MET A 91 9.35 -0.80 10.99
CA MET A 91 9.55 0.65 11.15
C MET A 91 8.23 1.37 11.47
N LEU A 92 7.13 1.01 10.82
CA LEU A 92 5.82 1.61 11.09
C LEU A 92 5.29 1.20 12.48
N GLU A 93 5.46 -0.05 12.90
CA GLU A 93 5.12 -0.53 14.25
C GLU A 93 5.93 0.20 15.32
N ASP A 94 7.21 0.43 15.09
CA ASP A 94 8.10 1.15 16.00
C ASP A 94 7.80 2.65 16.02
N ALA A 95 7.35 3.24 14.90
CA ALA A 95 6.86 4.61 14.82
C ALA A 95 5.57 4.79 15.65
N GLU A 96 4.62 3.86 15.54
CA GLU A 96 3.40 3.84 16.34
C GLU A 96 3.70 3.71 17.84
N ALA A 97 4.71 2.91 18.19
CA ALA A 97 5.19 2.77 19.57
C ALA A 97 5.98 3.99 20.09
N GLY A 98 6.23 5.02 19.27
CA GLY A 98 6.93 6.24 19.65
C GLY A 98 8.42 6.05 19.93
N LYS A 99 9.09 5.10 19.26
CA LYS A 99 10.53 4.85 19.45
C LYS A 99 11.40 5.97 18.88
N PHE A 100 10.90 6.72 17.90
CA PHE A 100 11.57 7.85 17.27
C PHE A 100 10.58 8.94 16.85
N ASP A 101 11.08 10.17 16.67
CA ASP A 101 10.27 11.35 16.34
C ASP A 101 10.45 11.75 14.86
N THR A 102 11.50 11.28 14.22
CA THR A 102 11.85 11.66 12.85
C THR A 102 12.33 10.43 12.08
N LEU A 103 11.88 10.30 10.83
CA LEU A 103 12.35 9.30 9.87
C LEU A 103 13.12 10.02 8.75
N ILE A 104 14.37 9.58 8.50
CA ILE A 104 15.16 10.02 7.35
C ILE A 104 15.17 8.92 6.29
N VAL A 105 14.94 9.34 5.04
CA VAL A 105 15.10 8.51 3.86
C VAL A 105 16.05 9.19 2.87
N TYR A 106 16.79 8.42 2.08
CA TYR A 106 17.66 8.97 1.05
C TYR A 106 16.87 9.78 0.01
N LYS A 107 15.77 9.17 -0.51
CA LYS A 107 14.77 9.76 -1.41
C LYS A 107 13.41 9.19 -1.07
N ILE A 108 12.36 9.90 -1.45
CA ILE A 108 10.97 9.46 -1.21
C ILE A 108 10.65 8.15 -1.93
N ASP A 109 11.26 7.88 -3.08
CA ASP A 109 11.10 6.62 -3.82
C ASP A 109 11.67 5.39 -3.08
N ARG A 110 12.48 5.58 -2.04
CA ARG A 110 12.91 4.49 -1.14
C ARG A 110 11.76 3.98 -0.29
N LEU A 111 10.82 4.84 0.14
CA LEU A 111 9.61 4.42 0.84
C LEU A 111 8.73 3.57 -0.08
N ALA A 112 8.37 4.08 -1.24
CA ALA A 112 7.70 3.33 -2.28
C ALA A 112 7.89 4.00 -3.64
N ARG A 113 7.78 3.21 -4.73
CA ARG A 113 7.74 3.72 -6.11
C ARG A 113 6.33 4.07 -6.56
N ASP A 114 5.34 3.61 -5.83
CA ASP A 114 3.92 3.88 -6.06
C ASP A 114 3.48 5.06 -5.19
N ASN A 115 2.92 6.09 -5.82
CA ASN A 115 2.50 7.32 -5.14
C ASN A 115 1.41 7.08 -4.10
N TYR A 116 0.52 6.10 -4.32
CA TYR A 116 -0.54 5.76 -3.39
C TYR A 116 0.01 5.10 -2.12
N ILE A 117 0.97 4.17 -2.28
CA ILE A 117 1.64 3.51 -1.16
C ILE A 117 2.46 4.55 -0.38
N THR A 118 3.23 5.40 -1.08
CA THR A 118 4.02 6.47 -0.45
C THR A 118 3.13 7.39 0.39
N LEU A 119 2.02 7.86 -0.19
CA LEU A 119 1.06 8.72 0.52
C LEU A 119 0.47 8.01 1.75
N GLY A 120 0.18 6.70 1.65
CA GLY A 120 -0.30 5.88 2.75
C GLY A 120 0.69 5.85 3.92
N VAL A 121 1.98 5.59 3.62
CA VAL A 121 3.06 5.58 4.62
C VAL A 121 3.25 6.97 5.26
N VAL A 122 3.29 8.03 4.44
CA VAL A 122 3.43 9.41 4.94
C VAL A 122 2.29 9.79 5.88
N LYS A 123 1.05 9.44 5.54
CA LYS A 123 -0.12 9.69 6.40
C LYS A 123 -0.06 8.94 7.72
N GLN A 124 0.40 7.68 7.72
CA GLN A 124 0.58 6.90 8.95
C GLN A 124 1.65 7.54 9.84
N LEU A 125 2.82 7.87 9.30
CA LEU A 125 3.89 8.55 10.03
C LEU A 125 3.39 9.87 10.64
N THR A 126 2.66 10.67 9.87
CA THR A 126 2.07 11.92 10.36
C THR A 126 1.07 11.67 11.50
N ALA A 127 0.23 10.64 11.40
CA ALA A 127 -0.73 10.27 12.44
C ALA A 127 -0.03 9.83 13.75
N PHE A 128 1.13 9.20 13.65
CA PHE A 128 1.99 8.82 14.78
C PHE A 128 2.85 9.99 15.30
N GLY A 129 2.76 11.16 14.68
CA GLY A 129 3.55 12.34 15.05
C GLY A 129 5.00 12.30 14.57
N VAL A 130 5.36 11.36 13.69
CA VAL A 130 6.70 11.21 13.14
C VAL A 130 6.88 12.10 11.92
N LYS A 131 7.94 12.90 11.90
CA LYS A 131 8.35 13.73 10.77
C LYS A 131 9.11 12.89 9.75
N LEU A 132 8.85 13.12 8.47
CA LEU A 132 9.58 12.47 7.37
C LEU A 132 10.45 13.50 6.65
N ILE A 133 11.73 13.19 6.49
CA ILE A 133 12.71 14.06 5.84
C ILE A 133 13.47 13.25 4.78
N SER A 134 13.63 13.81 3.58
CA SER A 134 14.51 13.26 2.55
C SER A 134 15.91 13.87 2.66
N ALA A 135 16.95 13.04 2.49
CA ALA A 135 18.33 13.50 2.57
C ALA A 135 18.78 14.26 1.31
N THR A 136 18.15 14.01 0.17
CA THR A 136 18.59 14.58 -1.13
C THR A 136 17.50 15.35 -1.87
N GLU A 137 16.27 15.36 -1.34
CA GLU A 137 15.14 16.07 -1.95
C GLU A 137 14.62 17.13 -0.98
N PRO A 138 14.05 18.23 -1.45
CA PRO A 138 13.46 19.26 -0.59
C PRO A 138 12.11 18.81 0.02
N PHE A 139 12.11 17.63 0.67
CA PHE A 139 10.95 17.04 1.29
C PHE A 139 11.15 16.92 2.80
N ASP A 140 10.40 17.71 3.56
CA ASP A 140 10.41 17.72 5.03
C ASP A 140 8.99 18.03 5.52
N THR A 141 8.29 17.03 6.06
CA THR A 141 6.89 17.15 6.49
C THR A 141 6.70 18.08 7.69
N SER A 142 7.78 18.57 8.32
CA SER A 142 7.70 19.58 9.37
C SER A 142 7.58 21.00 8.82
N THR A 143 7.80 21.20 7.54
CA THR A 143 7.78 22.50 6.86
C THR A 143 6.49 22.73 6.07
N THR A 144 6.13 23.99 5.84
CA THR A 144 4.99 24.35 4.98
C THR A 144 5.16 23.82 3.55
N ILE A 145 6.38 23.90 3.01
CA ILE A 145 6.71 23.38 1.67
C ILE A 145 6.55 21.85 1.62
N GLY A 146 7.03 21.15 2.64
CA GLY A 146 6.86 19.69 2.74
C GLY A 146 5.39 19.27 2.81
N ASN A 147 4.57 19.98 3.58
CA ASN A 147 3.12 19.74 3.63
C ASN A 147 2.46 19.97 2.25
N TYR A 148 2.88 20.98 1.50
CA TYR A 148 2.41 21.19 0.14
C TYR A 148 2.84 20.05 -0.79
N MET A 149 4.07 19.54 -0.66
CA MET A 149 4.55 18.37 -1.41
C MET A 149 3.72 17.11 -1.11
N VAL A 150 3.29 16.89 0.14
CA VAL A 150 2.38 15.78 0.51
C VAL A 150 1.03 15.92 -0.19
N GLN A 151 0.48 17.14 -0.29
CA GLN A 151 -0.77 17.38 -1.01
C GLN A 151 -0.62 17.12 -2.52
N LEU A 152 0.50 17.53 -3.12
CA LEU A 152 0.81 17.27 -4.52
C LEU A 152 0.96 15.77 -4.78
N LEU A 153 1.63 15.03 -3.88
CA LEU A 153 1.74 13.57 -3.93
C LEU A 153 0.34 12.92 -3.89
N GLY A 154 -0.58 13.45 -3.09
CA GLY A 154 -1.97 13.01 -3.04
C GLY A 154 -2.72 13.22 -4.37
N ALA A 155 -2.57 14.38 -4.97
CA ALA A 155 -3.20 14.69 -6.26
C ALA A 155 -2.65 13.81 -7.39
N THR A 156 -1.34 13.55 -7.43
CA THR A 156 -0.73 12.65 -8.43
C THR A 156 -1.17 11.22 -8.24
N ALA A 157 -1.28 10.72 -7.01
CA ALA A 157 -1.76 9.37 -6.72
C ALA A 157 -3.22 9.18 -7.18
N GLU A 158 -4.08 10.18 -7.01
CA GLU A 158 -5.46 10.15 -7.49
C GLU A 158 -5.51 10.17 -9.03
N MET A 159 -4.70 10.98 -9.67
CA MET A 159 -4.59 11.03 -11.13
C MET A 159 -4.14 9.68 -11.72
N ASP A 160 -3.13 9.04 -11.12
CA ASP A 160 -2.66 7.72 -11.54
C ASP A 160 -3.78 6.67 -11.45
N ARG A 161 -4.53 6.66 -10.35
CA ARG A 161 -5.70 5.78 -10.18
C ARG A 161 -6.75 6.01 -11.25
N ASN A 162 -7.10 7.26 -11.53
CA ASN A 162 -8.10 7.62 -12.54
C ASN A 162 -7.64 7.17 -13.92
N ASN A 163 -6.38 7.36 -14.28
CA ASN A 163 -5.78 6.90 -15.52
C ASN A 163 -5.87 5.37 -15.69
N ILE A 164 -5.62 4.60 -14.60
CA ILE A 164 -5.75 3.14 -14.62
C ILE A 164 -7.21 2.73 -14.87
N VAL A 165 -8.16 3.36 -14.17
CA VAL A 165 -9.60 3.09 -14.34
C VAL A 165 -10.04 3.41 -15.77
N GLU A 166 -9.64 4.56 -16.32
CA GLU A 166 -9.97 4.98 -17.67
C GLU A 166 -9.41 4.02 -18.72
N ARG A 167 -8.12 3.68 -18.65
CA ARG A 167 -7.48 2.69 -19.55
C ARG A 167 -8.17 1.34 -19.50
N THR A 168 -8.48 0.86 -18.28
CA THR A 168 -9.16 -0.43 -18.09
C THR A 168 -10.56 -0.40 -18.67
N THR A 169 -11.32 0.68 -18.43
CA THR A 169 -12.70 0.84 -18.94
C THR A 169 -12.70 0.96 -20.45
N SER A 170 -11.81 1.76 -21.02
CA SER A 170 -11.67 1.94 -22.47
C SER A 170 -11.25 0.63 -23.15
N GLY A 171 -10.30 -0.10 -22.56
CA GLY A 171 -9.89 -1.43 -23.04
C GLY A 171 -11.05 -2.43 -23.04
N ARG A 172 -11.84 -2.48 -21.95
CA ARG A 172 -13.05 -3.33 -21.87
C ARG A 172 -14.09 -2.93 -22.92
N LYS A 173 -14.36 -1.63 -23.09
CA LYS A 173 -15.30 -1.17 -24.13
C LYS A 173 -14.85 -1.56 -25.53
N MET A 174 -13.57 -1.43 -25.83
CA MET A 174 -13.02 -1.83 -27.13
C MET A 174 -13.13 -3.36 -27.35
N SER A 175 -12.80 -4.16 -26.35
CA SER A 175 -12.93 -5.61 -26.41
C SER A 175 -14.39 -6.04 -26.58
N ALA A 176 -15.32 -5.41 -25.87
CA ALA A 176 -16.74 -5.67 -26.03
C ALA A 176 -17.26 -5.32 -27.45
N LYS A 177 -16.79 -4.22 -28.04
CA LYS A 177 -17.09 -3.87 -29.45
C LYS A 177 -16.60 -4.93 -30.44
N LYS A 178 -15.49 -5.61 -30.14
CA LYS A 178 -14.97 -6.73 -30.94
C LYS A 178 -15.70 -8.05 -30.67
N GLY A 179 -16.72 -8.06 -29.79
CA GLY A 179 -17.46 -9.26 -29.41
C GLY A 179 -16.72 -10.18 -28.44
N THR A 180 -15.63 -9.71 -27.84
CA THR A 180 -14.86 -10.44 -26.83
C THR A 180 -15.55 -10.33 -25.46
N TRP A 181 -15.65 -11.43 -24.75
CA TRP A 181 -16.16 -11.44 -23.38
C TRP A 181 -15.13 -10.82 -22.41
N VAL A 182 -15.52 -9.78 -21.71
CA VAL A 182 -14.61 -8.98 -20.83
C VAL A 182 -15.05 -8.95 -19.37
N PHE A 183 -16.11 -9.64 -19.02
CA PHE A 183 -16.68 -9.67 -17.68
C PHE A 183 -16.43 -11.02 -17.02
N GLY A 184 -16.08 -11.11 -15.78
CA GLY A 184 -15.89 -12.25 -14.91
C GLY A 184 -16.41 -13.62 -15.40
N SER A 185 -17.07 -14.39 -14.52
CA SER A 185 -17.65 -15.68 -14.91
C SER A 185 -18.80 -15.51 -15.90
N PRO A 186 -18.90 -16.38 -16.93
CA PRO A 186 -20.05 -16.41 -17.82
C PRO A 186 -21.37 -16.58 -17.07
N ALA A 187 -22.47 -16.05 -17.63
CA ALA A 187 -23.81 -16.32 -17.12
C ALA A 187 -24.15 -17.82 -17.27
N TYR A 188 -25.04 -18.31 -16.40
CA TYR A 188 -25.53 -19.69 -16.49
C TYR A 188 -26.16 -19.95 -17.86
N GLY A 189 -25.82 -21.08 -18.47
CA GLY A 189 -26.17 -21.42 -19.86
C GLY A 189 -25.10 -21.04 -20.89
N TYR A 190 -24.00 -20.40 -20.46
CA TYR A 190 -22.88 -20.06 -21.33
C TYR A 190 -21.54 -20.56 -20.77
N THR A 191 -20.60 -20.80 -21.66
CA THR A 191 -19.19 -21.07 -21.35
C THR A 191 -18.28 -20.10 -22.11
N TYR A 192 -17.12 -19.80 -21.54
CA TYR A 192 -16.13 -18.95 -22.20
C TYR A 192 -15.13 -19.79 -22.98
N ASN A 193 -15.09 -19.61 -24.28
CA ASN A 193 -14.09 -20.22 -25.13
C ASN A 193 -12.82 -19.35 -25.14
N LYS A 194 -11.72 -19.88 -24.61
CA LYS A 194 -10.43 -19.17 -24.51
C LYS A 194 -9.78 -18.88 -25.87
N THR A 195 -10.04 -19.73 -26.87
CA THR A 195 -9.46 -19.60 -28.20
C THR A 195 -10.15 -18.49 -29.00
N THR A 196 -11.47 -18.50 -29.02
CA THR A 196 -12.29 -17.50 -29.75
C THR A 196 -12.51 -16.23 -28.93
N GLN A 197 -12.22 -16.26 -27.63
CA GLN A 197 -12.48 -15.21 -26.65
C GLN A 197 -13.97 -14.79 -26.60
N ARG A 198 -14.87 -15.69 -26.91
CA ARG A 198 -16.32 -15.45 -26.96
C ARG A 198 -17.08 -16.37 -26.03
N LEU A 199 -18.32 -15.98 -25.74
CA LEU A 199 -19.27 -16.86 -25.07
C LEU A 199 -19.83 -17.86 -26.08
N GLU A 200 -19.91 -19.10 -25.68
CA GLU A 200 -20.58 -20.19 -26.40
C GLU A 200 -21.70 -20.74 -25.53
N ILE A 201 -22.76 -21.25 -26.17
CA ILE A 201 -23.89 -21.83 -25.48
C ILE A 201 -23.45 -23.17 -24.85
N LYS A 202 -23.74 -23.34 -23.57
CA LYS A 202 -23.58 -24.60 -22.86
C LYS A 202 -24.94 -25.29 -22.81
N GLU A 203 -25.19 -26.16 -23.78
CA GLU A 203 -26.51 -26.77 -24.02
C GLU A 203 -27.11 -27.45 -22.79
N GLU A 204 -26.27 -28.10 -21.96
CA GLU A 204 -26.71 -28.74 -20.71
C GLU A 204 -27.35 -27.75 -19.71
N GLU A 205 -26.88 -26.51 -19.69
CA GLU A 205 -27.42 -25.46 -18.82
C GLU A 205 -28.45 -24.59 -19.54
N ALA A 206 -28.26 -24.34 -20.83
CA ALA A 206 -29.11 -23.47 -21.64
C ALA A 206 -30.56 -24.00 -21.73
N LYS A 207 -30.75 -25.33 -21.79
CA LYS A 207 -32.08 -25.94 -21.72
C LYS A 207 -32.87 -25.56 -20.45
N TRP A 208 -32.16 -25.49 -19.31
CA TRP A 208 -32.77 -25.10 -18.05
C TRP A 208 -33.11 -23.62 -17.99
N VAL A 209 -32.27 -22.78 -18.60
CA VAL A 209 -32.58 -21.33 -18.73
C VAL A 209 -33.87 -21.16 -19.52
N LYS A 210 -34.02 -21.84 -20.67
CA LYS A 210 -35.27 -21.84 -21.46
C LYS A 210 -36.46 -22.29 -20.62
N GLN A 211 -36.33 -23.40 -19.92
CA GLN A 211 -37.37 -23.96 -19.09
C GLN A 211 -37.79 -23.02 -17.96
N PHE A 212 -36.85 -22.28 -17.33
CA PHE A 212 -37.18 -21.30 -16.30
C PHE A 212 -38.00 -20.15 -16.87
N TYR A 213 -37.66 -19.67 -18.10
CA TYR A 213 -38.47 -18.66 -18.78
C TYR A 213 -39.85 -19.18 -19.18
N GLU A 214 -39.98 -20.42 -19.61
CA GLU A 214 -41.28 -21.04 -19.90
C GLU A 214 -42.18 -21.08 -18.65
N TRP A 215 -41.66 -21.58 -17.53
CA TRP A 215 -42.36 -21.57 -16.27
C TRP A 215 -42.77 -20.19 -15.80
N LEU A 216 -41.89 -19.18 -15.98
CA LEU A 216 -42.20 -17.82 -15.54
C LEU A 216 -43.23 -17.13 -16.45
N VAL A 217 -43.07 -17.25 -17.76
CA VAL A 217 -43.84 -16.45 -18.74
C VAL A 217 -45.15 -17.16 -19.14
N TYR A 218 -45.09 -18.43 -19.45
CA TYR A 218 -46.27 -19.17 -19.95
C TYR A 218 -47.06 -19.84 -18.84
N GLU A 219 -46.38 -20.47 -17.86
CA GLU A 219 -47.05 -21.08 -16.72
C GLU A 219 -47.36 -20.08 -15.59
N GLN A 220 -46.83 -18.86 -15.68
CA GLN A 220 -46.97 -17.76 -14.70
C GLN A 220 -46.59 -18.18 -13.28
N LEU A 221 -45.64 -19.09 -13.14
CA LEU A 221 -45.19 -19.57 -11.82
C LEU A 221 -44.40 -18.47 -11.09
N PRO A 222 -44.67 -18.28 -9.79
CA PRO A 222 -43.84 -17.38 -9.00
C PRO A 222 -42.42 -17.93 -8.84
N LEU A 223 -41.45 -17.06 -8.69
CA LEU A 223 -40.01 -17.43 -8.57
C LEU A 223 -39.76 -18.49 -7.48
N ARG A 224 -40.56 -18.48 -6.40
CA ARG A 224 -40.44 -19.46 -5.30
C ARG A 224 -40.78 -20.87 -5.79
N GLU A 225 -41.82 -21.03 -6.61
CA GLU A 225 -42.23 -22.32 -7.17
C GLU A 225 -41.20 -22.81 -8.20
N ILE A 226 -40.66 -21.90 -9.03
CA ILE A 226 -39.58 -22.23 -9.98
C ILE A 226 -38.35 -22.74 -9.22
N THR A 227 -37.99 -22.08 -8.10
CA THR A 227 -36.85 -22.51 -7.28
C THR A 227 -37.12 -23.90 -6.66
N ARG A 228 -38.37 -24.18 -6.17
CA ARG A 228 -38.75 -25.48 -5.65
C ARG A 228 -38.60 -26.56 -6.70
N LYS A 229 -39.19 -26.37 -7.89
CA LYS A 229 -39.06 -27.30 -9.04
C LYS A 229 -37.60 -27.54 -9.43
N ALA A 230 -36.79 -26.47 -9.48
CA ALA A 230 -35.36 -26.57 -9.81
C ALA A 230 -34.58 -27.43 -8.79
N ASN A 231 -34.90 -27.31 -7.49
CA ASN A 231 -34.30 -28.12 -6.43
C ASN A 231 -34.74 -29.58 -6.48
N GLU A 232 -36.03 -29.84 -6.73
CA GLU A 232 -36.59 -31.19 -6.88
C GLU A 232 -35.91 -31.91 -8.05
N LEU A 233 -35.70 -31.21 -9.17
CA LEU A 233 -35.01 -31.72 -10.34
C LEU A 233 -33.49 -31.77 -10.20
N LYS A 234 -32.94 -31.36 -9.05
CA LYS A 234 -31.51 -31.30 -8.74
C LYS A 234 -30.68 -30.51 -9.80
N ILE A 235 -31.26 -29.44 -10.30
CA ILE A 235 -30.57 -28.59 -11.29
C ILE A 235 -29.36 -27.91 -10.61
N LEU A 236 -28.17 -28.09 -11.16
CA LEU A 236 -26.94 -27.53 -10.57
C LEU A 236 -26.93 -26.01 -10.69
N THR A 237 -26.62 -25.33 -9.58
CA THR A 237 -26.41 -23.89 -9.57
C THR A 237 -25.08 -23.52 -10.25
N PRO A 238 -24.92 -22.28 -10.74
CA PRO A 238 -23.66 -21.80 -11.35
C PRO A 238 -22.44 -22.01 -10.46
N LEU A 239 -22.58 -21.84 -9.14
CA LEU A 239 -21.49 -22.03 -8.17
C LEU A 239 -21.03 -23.48 -8.07
N ILE A 240 -21.95 -24.43 -8.11
CA ILE A 240 -21.66 -25.87 -8.01
C ILE A 240 -21.10 -26.36 -9.35
N SER A 241 -21.69 -25.94 -10.46
CA SER A 241 -21.23 -26.27 -11.82
C SER A 241 -19.78 -25.78 -12.07
N SER A 242 -19.40 -24.64 -11.51
CA SER A 242 -18.03 -24.11 -11.63
C SER A 242 -17.01 -24.83 -10.74
N LYS A 243 -17.41 -25.29 -9.54
CA LYS A 243 -16.53 -26.02 -8.60
C LYS A 243 -16.22 -27.46 -9.05
N SER A 244 -17.14 -28.11 -9.77
CA SER A 244 -16.92 -29.49 -10.25
C SER A 244 -15.79 -29.60 -11.29
N LYS A 245 -15.27 -28.47 -11.81
CA LYS A 245 -14.15 -28.41 -12.77
C LYS A 245 -12.80 -28.04 -12.16
N ARG A 246 -12.68 -27.89 -10.83
CA ARG A 246 -11.35 -27.75 -10.22
C ARG A 246 -10.82 -29.14 -9.91
N PRO A 247 -9.69 -29.59 -10.51
CA PRO A 247 -9.03 -30.80 -10.08
C PRO A 247 -8.65 -30.63 -8.60
N SER A 248 -8.96 -31.63 -7.78
CA SER A 248 -8.48 -31.77 -6.42
C SER A 248 -6.93 -31.82 -6.49
N THR A 249 -6.27 -30.78 -6.03
CA THR A 249 -4.84 -30.80 -5.69
C THR A 249 -4.66 -31.42 -4.33
#